data_38558b0351056acfd681afaad11abda2
#
_entry.id   38558b0351056acfd681afaad11abda2
#
_cell.length_a   1.000
_cell.length_b   1.000
_cell.length_c   1.000
_cell.angle_alpha   90.00
_cell.angle_beta   90.00
_cell.angle_gamma   90.00
#
_symmetry.space_group_name_H-M   'P 1'
#
loop_
_entity.id
_entity.type
_entity.pdbx_description
1 polymer ?
#
loop_
_entity_poly.entity_id
_entity_poly.type
_entity_poly.pdbx_seq_one_letter_code
_entity_poly.pdbx_strand_id
1 'polypeptide(L)'
;RYEEPVIKERDAHNRFPATSSVAYKSGFLNRPIVDEYVEILWACMKLLWPGIQRKQHSYRVFLSHDVDRPFFVYDQSWHQIFRNIAGDLTIRKDLSLALQRIKCKVRNDSTLDPANTFDFIMDLSEKYDLKSEFYFMTDHTAGSLDGSEYSIESLQITKLMHRIYERGHRIGLHGSYNSFSNPQQIKKEFERLMKTTEKLGIKQDSWGGRQHYLRFENPITWQSWEDAGLNYDSTLGFADNIGFRCGTCHEFPVFNLETKRVLHLR
;
A
#
# COMPACT_ATOMS: atom_id res chain seq x y z
N ARG A 1 -8.12 0.94 -19.39
CA ARG A 1 -8.96 1.23 -18.21
C ARG A 1 -10.41 1.54 -18.51
N TYR A 2 -10.78 1.68 -19.75
CA TYR A 2 -12.18 1.69 -20.17
C TYR A 2 -12.89 0.36 -19.92
N GLU A 3 -12.15 -0.74 -19.76
CA GLU A 3 -12.72 -2.05 -19.54
C GLU A 3 -13.35 -2.20 -18.15
N GLU A 4 -12.74 -1.64 -17.10
CA GLU A 4 -13.23 -1.81 -15.72
C GLU A 4 -14.63 -1.20 -15.46
N PRO A 5 -15.00 -0.04 -15.99
CA PRO A 5 -16.38 0.46 -15.93
C PRO A 5 -17.38 -0.32 -16.77
N VAL A 6 -16.93 -0.97 -17.85
CA VAL A 6 -17.79 -1.70 -18.79
C VAL A 6 -18.00 -3.15 -18.37
N ILE A 7 -16.91 -3.82 -17.97
CA ILE A 7 -16.93 -5.21 -17.51
C ILE A 7 -17.37 -5.24 -16.04
N LYS A 8 -18.47 -5.92 -15.76
CA LYS A 8 -19.11 -5.91 -14.43
C LYS A 8 -18.65 -7.02 -13.50
N GLU A 9 -17.82 -7.93 -13.98
CA GLU A 9 -17.28 -9.02 -13.16
C GLU A 9 -16.43 -8.46 -12.02
N ARG A 10 -16.69 -8.95 -10.81
CA ARG A 10 -15.98 -8.58 -9.58
C ARG A 10 -15.77 -9.82 -8.72
N ASP A 11 -14.68 -9.81 -7.96
CA ASP A 11 -14.41 -10.83 -6.96
C ASP A 11 -15.22 -10.60 -5.65
N ALA A 12 -15.00 -11.45 -4.65
CA ALA A 12 -15.68 -11.36 -3.35
C ALA A 12 -15.45 -10.04 -2.60
N HIS A 13 -14.41 -9.28 -2.97
CA HIS A 13 -14.07 -7.97 -2.40
C HIS A 13 -14.43 -6.79 -3.32
N ASN A 14 -15.25 -7.04 -4.34
CA ASN A 14 -15.65 -6.04 -5.35
C ASN A 14 -14.46 -5.46 -6.13
N ARG A 15 -13.40 -6.27 -6.38
CA ARG A 15 -12.26 -5.89 -7.19
C ARG A 15 -12.39 -6.41 -8.62
N PHE A 16 -11.80 -5.70 -9.57
CA PHE A 16 -11.70 -6.16 -10.95
C PHE A 16 -10.67 -7.29 -11.06
N PRO A 17 -11.06 -8.53 -11.40
CA PRO A 17 -10.13 -9.66 -11.45
C PRO A 17 -9.26 -9.60 -12.70
N ALA A 18 -8.03 -10.10 -12.61
CA ALA A 18 -7.11 -10.16 -13.75
C ALA A 18 -7.69 -10.95 -14.93
N THR A 19 -8.39 -12.03 -14.64
CA THR A 19 -9.02 -12.92 -15.64
C THR A 19 -10.05 -12.24 -16.54
N SER A 20 -10.65 -11.14 -16.07
CA SER A 20 -11.60 -10.34 -16.85
C SER A 20 -10.93 -9.32 -17.75
N SER A 21 -9.63 -9.03 -17.54
CA SER A 21 -8.88 -8.05 -18.31
C SER A 21 -8.56 -8.52 -19.73
N VAL A 22 -8.47 -7.56 -20.64
CA VAL A 22 -7.96 -7.82 -22.01
C VAL A 22 -6.54 -8.35 -21.96
N ALA A 23 -5.70 -7.87 -21.04
CA ALA A 23 -4.32 -8.30 -20.88
C ALA A 23 -4.21 -9.81 -20.59
N TYR A 24 -5.05 -10.31 -19.68
CA TYR A 24 -5.10 -11.75 -19.38
C TYR A 24 -5.61 -12.55 -20.57
N LYS A 25 -6.77 -12.16 -21.14
CA LYS A 25 -7.42 -12.85 -22.25
C LYS A 25 -6.55 -12.90 -23.50
N SER A 26 -5.69 -11.92 -23.70
CA SER A 26 -4.78 -11.83 -24.87
C SER A 26 -3.34 -12.24 -24.56
N GLY A 27 -3.07 -12.77 -23.37
CA GLY A 27 -1.78 -13.37 -23.02
C GLY A 27 -0.61 -12.41 -22.81
N PHE A 28 -0.88 -11.15 -22.51
CA PHE A 28 0.18 -10.15 -22.26
C PHE A 28 0.13 -9.49 -20.87
N LEU A 29 -0.49 -10.17 -19.89
CA LEU A 29 -0.64 -9.64 -18.52
C LEU A 29 0.70 -9.26 -17.87
N ASN A 30 1.76 -10.02 -18.16
CA ASN A 30 3.11 -9.83 -17.64
C ASN A 30 3.98 -8.88 -18.49
N ARG A 31 3.39 -8.17 -19.45
CA ARG A 31 4.09 -7.23 -20.33
C ARG A 31 3.57 -5.81 -20.10
N PRO A 32 4.46 -4.81 -19.97
CA PRO A 32 4.06 -3.41 -19.90
C PRO A 32 3.71 -2.90 -21.30
N ILE A 33 2.59 -3.35 -21.83
CA ILE A 33 2.19 -3.15 -23.23
C ILE A 33 2.11 -1.68 -23.66
N VAL A 34 1.75 -0.79 -22.74
CA VAL A 34 1.71 0.66 -23.02
C VAL A 34 3.12 1.18 -23.25
N ASP A 35 4.07 0.75 -22.44
CA ASP A 35 5.48 1.17 -22.60
C ASP A 35 6.06 0.61 -23.91
N GLU A 36 5.71 -0.62 -24.28
CA GLU A 36 6.12 -1.22 -25.54
C GLU A 36 5.58 -0.41 -26.75
N TYR A 37 4.31 0.03 -26.70
CA TYR A 37 3.75 0.89 -27.75
C TYR A 37 4.44 2.28 -27.79
N VAL A 38 4.82 2.81 -26.63
CA VAL A 38 5.59 4.07 -26.57
C VAL A 38 6.95 3.90 -27.23
N GLU A 39 7.63 2.74 -27.05
CA GLU A 39 8.90 2.46 -27.73
C GLU A 39 8.73 2.33 -29.25
N ILE A 40 7.67 1.67 -29.72
CA ILE A 40 7.36 1.59 -31.17
C ILE A 40 7.12 2.99 -31.76
N LEU A 41 6.29 3.79 -31.06
CA LEU A 41 6.02 5.18 -31.49
C LEU A 41 7.32 5.99 -31.52
N TRP A 42 8.17 5.86 -30.50
CA TRP A 42 9.46 6.55 -30.45
C TRP A 42 10.36 6.15 -31.62
N ALA A 43 10.43 4.87 -31.96
CA ALA A 43 11.20 4.38 -33.09
C ALA A 43 10.72 5.00 -34.41
N CYS A 44 9.39 5.06 -34.64
CA CYS A 44 8.80 5.71 -35.81
C CYS A 44 9.12 7.22 -35.86
N MET A 45 9.01 7.90 -34.70
CA MET A 45 9.35 9.35 -34.64
C MET A 45 10.82 9.59 -34.95
N LYS A 46 11.74 8.76 -34.50
CA LYS A 46 13.17 8.87 -34.80
C LYS A 46 13.49 8.69 -36.29
N LEU A 47 12.73 7.85 -36.99
CA LEU A 47 12.87 7.73 -38.47
C LEU A 47 12.49 9.02 -39.21
N LEU A 48 11.45 9.70 -38.74
CA LEU A 48 10.97 10.95 -39.33
C LEU A 48 11.82 12.18 -38.92
N TRP A 49 12.29 12.16 -37.65
CA TRP A 49 13.07 13.28 -37.08
C TRP A 49 14.30 12.74 -36.31
N PRO A 50 15.40 12.43 -37.01
CA PRO A 50 16.57 11.78 -36.39
C PRO A 50 17.21 12.54 -35.23
N GLY A 51 17.03 13.84 -35.15
CA GLY A 51 17.61 14.73 -34.14
C GLY A 51 16.79 14.83 -32.84
N ILE A 52 15.59 14.23 -32.76
CA ILE A 52 14.76 14.36 -31.56
C ILE A 52 15.37 13.61 -30.39
N GLN A 53 15.15 14.15 -29.20
CA GLN A 53 15.55 13.55 -27.94
C GLN A 53 14.32 13.38 -27.04
N ARG A 54 14.36 12.38 -26.16
CA ARG A 54 13.36 12.19 -25.12
C ARG A 54 14.01 12.14 -23.74
N LYS A 55 13.22 12.41 -22.71
CA LYS A 55 13.63 12.18 -21.33
C LYS A 55 13.99 10.70 -21.14
N GLN A 56 15.15 10.45 -20.58
CA GLN A 56 15.56 9.12 -20.16
C GLN A 56 15.02 8.84 -18.75
N HIS A 57 14.48 7.66 -18.55
CA HIS A 57 14.09 7.15 -17.23
C HIS A 57 15.20 6.27 -16.68
N SER A 58 15.66 6.56 -15.47
CA SER A 58 16.53 5.65 -14.74
C SER A 58 15.70 4.57 -14.04
N TYR A 59 16.24 3.37 -13.97
CA TYR A 59 15.64 2.32 -13.14
C TYR A 59 15.65 2.75 -11.67
N ARG A 60 14.53 2.54 -10.98
CA ARG A 60 14.38 2.78 -9.55
C ARG A 60 13.39 1.81 -8.93
N VAL A 61 13.57 1.52 -7.68
CA VAL A 61 12.71 0.63 -6.90
C VAL A 61 12.00 1.44 -5.82
N PHE A 62 10.68 1.26 -5.72
CA PHE A 62 9.87 1.77 -4.61
C PHE A 62 9.41 0.60 -3.77
N LEU A 63 9.84 0.58 -2.51
CA LEU A 63 9.40 -0.41 -1.54
C LEU A 63 8.28 0.16 -0.71
N SER A 64 7.18 -0.57 -0.58
CA SER A 64 6.06 -0.17 0.26
C SER A 64 5.49 -1.36 1.02
N HIS A 65 5.03 -1.11 2.25
CA HIS A 65 4.56 -2.12 3.18
C HIS A 65 3.26 -1.66 3.82
N ASP A 66 2.21 -2.47 3.68
CA ASP A 66 0.93 -2.20 4.32
C ASP A 66 0.98 -2.65 5.78
N VAL A 67 0.56 -1.78 6.69
CA VAL A 67 0.61 -2.01 8.13
C VAL A 67 -0.78 -2.36 8.65
N ASP A 68 -1.22 -3.59 8.36
CA ASP A 68 -2.53 -4.10 8.80
C ASP A 68 -2.50 -4.57 10.25
N ARG A 69 -1.36 -5.14 10.68
CA ARG A 69 -1.17 -5.69 12.03
C ARG A 69 0.23 -5.41 12.53
N PRO A 70 0.48 -4.21 13.06
CA PRO A 70 1.82 -3.82 13.50
C PRO A 70 2.35 -4.69 14.63
N PHE A 71 1.45 -5.17 15.50
CA PHE A 71 1.77 -6.04 16.62
C PHE A 71 0.76 -7.19 16.69
N PHE A 72 1.24 -8.38 17.03
CA PHE A 72 0.40 -9.57 17.11
C PHE A 72 0.14 -10.01 18.55
N VAL A 73 1.14 -9.94 19.40
CA VAL A 73 1.08 -10.41 20.79
C VAL A 73 0.77 -9.25 21.75
N TYR A 74 1.36 -8.11 21.47
CA TYR A 74 1.29 -6.95 22.36
C TYR A 74 -0.15 -6.53 22.66
N ASP A 75 -1.02 -6.49 21.65
CA ASP A 75 -2.41 -6.03 21.77
C ASP A 75 -3.39 -7.14 22.20
N GLN A 76 -2.95 -8.41 22.24
CA GLN A 76 -3.82 -9.53 22.60
C GLN A 76 -4.11 -9.61 24.10
N SER A 77 -5.31 -10.12 24.44
CA SER A 77 -5.65 -10.50 25.81
C SER A 77 -4.87 -11.74 26.27
N TRP A 78 -4.71 -11.92 27.57
CA TRP A 78 -4.05 -13.11 28.12
C TRP A 78 -4.70 -14.41 27.66
N HIS A 79 -6.03 -14.44 27.55
CA HIS A 79 -6.76 -15.62 27.07
C HIS A 79 -6.34 -15.99 25.63
N GLN A 80 -6.24 -15.02 24.75
CA GLN A 80 -5.78 -15.23 23.37
C GLN A 80 -4.32 -15.72 23.33
N ILE A 81 -3.48 -15.15 24.18
CA ILE A 81 -2.07 -15.54 24.27
C ILE A 81 -1.93 -17.00 24.74
N PHE A 82 -2.64 -17.42 25.79
CA PHE A 82 -2.60 -18.83 26.24
C PHE A 82 -3.07 -19.79 25.15
N ARG A 83 -4.13 -19.45 24.43
CA ARG A 83 -4.59 -20.25 23.28
C ARG A 83 -3.53 -20.36 22.20
N ASN A 84 -2.85 -19.25 21.87
CA ASN A 84 -1.81 -19.24 20.87
C ASN A 84 -0.56 -20.01 21.31
N ILE A 85 -0.16 -19.91 22.58
CA ILE A 85 0.94 -20.70 23.17
C ILE A 85 0.63 -22.19 23.09
N ALA A 86 -0.60 -22.59 23.44
CA ALA A 86 -1.02 -24.00 23.31
C ALA A 86 -0.88 -24.46 21.84
N GLY A 87 -1.29 -23.66 20.88
CA GLY A 87 -1.09 -23.94 19.44
C GLY A 87 0.37 -24.00 19.02
N ASP A 88 1.21 -23.10 19.56
CA ASP A 88 2.65 -23.11 19.30
C ASP A 88 3.31 -24.40 19.79
N LEU A 89 2.94 -24.86 20.98
CA LEU A 89 3.51 -26.07 21.58
C LEU A 89 3.00 -27.37 20.94
N THR A 90 1.69 -27.42 20.60
CA THR A 90 1.06 -28.68 20.17
C THR A 90 1.05 -28.86 18.65
N ILE A 91 0.74 -27.79 17.91
CA ILE A 91 0.57 -27.83 16.45
C ILE A 91 1.87 -27.42 15.74
N ARG A 92 2.45 -26.26 16.10
CA ARG A 92 3.67 -25.72 15.46
C ARG A 92 4.94 -26.33 16.00
N LYS A 93 4.89 -26.90 17.22
CA LYS A 93 6.04 -27.45 17.95
C LYS A 93 7.19 -26.46 18.10
N ASP A 94 6.85 -25.19 18.28
CA ASP A 94 7.80 -24.06 18.36
C ASP A 94 7.81 -23.48 19.79
N LEU A 95 8.69 -24.03 20.63
CA LEU A 95 8.90 -23.55 21.99
C LEU A 95 9.49 -22.14 22.03
N SER A 96 10.29 -21.77 21.04
CA SER A 96 10.92 -20.44 20.95
C SER A 96 9.86 -19.36 20.77
N LEU A 97 8.93 -19.57 19.85
CA LEU A 97 7.80 -18.68 19.62
C LEU A 97 6.89 -18.54 20.84
N ALA A 98 6.60 -19.66 21.51
CA ALA A 98 5.82 -19.65 22.76
C ALA A 98 6.49 -18.79 23.85
N LEU A 99 7.80 -18.98 24.06
CA LEU A 99 8.57 -18.19 25.03
C LEU A 99 8.65 -16.70 24.63
N GLN A 100 8.78 -16.39 23.36
CA GLN A 100 8.81 -15.01 22.86
C GLN A 100 7.48 -14.30 23.13
N ARG A 101 6.34 -14.97 22.91
CA ARG A 101 5.00 -14.43 23.25
C ARG A 101 4.89 -14.11 24.75
N ILE A 102 5.33 -15.03 25.60
CA ILE A 102 5.33 -14.81 27.05
C ILE A 102 6.19 -13.61 27.42
N LYS A 103 7.43 -13.54 26.89
CA LYS A 103 8.35 -12.43 27.17
C LYS A 103 7.77 -11.09 26.73
N CYS A 104 7.21 -11.02 25.50
CA CYS A 104 6.58 -9.82 24.97
C CYS A 104 5.46 -9.34 25.92
N LYS A 105 4.57 -10.23 26.30
CA LYS A 105 3.41 -9.87 27.13
C LYS A 105 3.77 -9.53 28.57
N VAL A 106 4.65 -10.29 29.21
CA VAL A 106 5.08 -10.04 30.61
C VAL A 106 5.85 -8.73 30.72
N ARG A 107 6.74 -8.44 29.76
CA ARG A 107 7.51 -7.19 29.73
C ARG A 107 6.72 -6.00 29.20
N ASN A 108 5.56 -6.24 28.62
CA ASN A 108 4.77 -5.24 27.92
C ASN A 108 5.60 -4.45 26.89
N ASP A 109 6.41 -5.17 26.12
CA ASP A 109 7.42 -4.61 25.22
C ASP A 109 7.12 -5.04 23.78
N SER A 110 6.64 -4.09 22.96
CA SER A 110 6.31 -4.32 21.56
C SER A 110 7.53 -4.64 20.69
N THR A 111 8.75 -4.34 21.16
CA THR A 111 9.97 -4.70 20.40
C THR A 111 10.23 -6.19 20.41
N LEU A 112 9.67 -6.90 21.38
CA LEU A 112 9.75 -8.36 21.49
C LEU A 112 8.61 -9.08 20.76
N ASP A 113 7.70 -8.35 20.13
CA ASP A 113 6.57 -8.95 19.42
C ASP A 113 7.07 -9.69 18.18
N PRO A 114 6.68 -10.98 17.97
CA PRO A 114 7.09 -11.74 16.78
C PRO A 114 6.66 -11.11 15.44
N ALA A 115 5.60 -10.29 15.44
CA ALA A 115 5.15 -9.58 14.25
C ALA A 115 5.90 -8.26 14.01
N ASN A 116 6.68 -7.79 14.98
CA ASN A 116 7.47 -6.57 14.85
C ASN A 116 8.72 -6.80 13.97
N THR A 117 8.51 -6.78 12.67
CA THR A 117 9.56 -6.97 11.65
C THR A 117 10.04 -5.64 11.05
N PHE A 118 9.62 -4.51 11.58
CA PHE A 118 9.90 -3.19 11.00
C PHE A 118 11.40 -2.89 10.93
N ASP A 119 12.14 -3.16 11.99
CA ASP A 119 13.61 -2.93 11.99
C ASP A 119 14.30 -3.82 10.96
N PHE A 120 13.92 -5.09 10.85
CA PHE A 120 14.46 -6.00 9.84
C PHE A 120 14.20 -5.49 8.41
N ILE A 121 12.97 -5.01 8.14
CA ILE A 121 12.60 -4.44 6.83
C ILE A 121 13.43 -3.19 6.53
N MET A 122 13.57 -2.30 7.51
CA MET A 122 14.35 -1.08 7.35
C MET A 122 15.86 -1.38 7.17
N ASP A 123 16.43 -2.29 7.99
CA ASP A 123 17.82 -2.73 7.85
C ASP A 123 18.11 -3.30 6.45
N LEU A 124 17.17 -4.11 5.94
CA LEU A 124 17.30 -4.68 4.60
C LEU A 124 17.23 -3.61 3.52
N SER A 125 16.33 -2.66 3.64
CA SER A 125 16.18 -1.55 2.69
C SER A 125 17.43 -0.68 2.66
N GLU A 126 17.93 -0.29 3.83
CA GLU A 126 19.14 0.53 4.00
C GLU A 126 20.39 -0.19 3.46
N LYS A 127 20.49 -1.51 3.65
CA LYS A 127 21.59 -2.32 3.09
C LYS A 127 21.70 -2.21 1.57
N TYR A 128 20.58 -1.98 0.88
CA TYR A 128 20.54 -1.83 -0.58
C TYR A 128 20.39 -0.37 -1.04
N ASP A 129 20.61 0.60 -0.14
CA ASP A 129 20.44 2.04 -0.39
C ASP A 129 19.04 2.38 -0.90
N LEU A 130 18.03 1.71 -0.36
CA LEU A 130 16.62 1.89 -0.68
C LEU A 130 15.88 2.49 0.50
N LYS A 131 14.79 3.19 0.20
CA LYS A 131 13.84 3.68 1.19
C LYS A 131 12.54 2.89 1.09
N SER A 132 12.03 2.47 2.25
CA SER A 132 10.71 1.87 2.37
C SER A 132 9.66 2.91 2.73
N GLU A 133 8.44 2.70 2.27
CA GLU A 133 7.27 3.44 2.70
C GLU A 133 6.36 2.49 3.50
N PHE A 134 5.87 2.95 4.65
CA PHE A 134 4.98 2.19 5.51
C PHE A 134 3.61 2.87 5.54
N TYR A 135 2.58 2.16 5.08
CA TYR A 135 1.23 2.68 4.97
C TYR A 135 0.40 2.26 6.18
N PHE A 136 -0.04 3.24 6.95
CA PHE A 136 -0.79 3.03 8.18
C PHE A 136 -2.28 3.25 7.98
N MET A 137 -3.09 2.36 8.55
CA MET A 137 -4.52 2.60 8.70
C MET A 137 -4.76 3.63 9.79
N THR A 138 -5.65 4.56 9.52
CA THR A 138 -6.05 5.58 10.49
C THR A 138 -7.45 5.37 11.02
N ASP A 139 -8.27 4.59 10.30
CA ASP A 139 -9.61 4.21 10.69
C ASP A 139 -9.90 2.75 10.29
N HIS A 140 -10.93 2.15 10.86
CA HIS A 140 -11.35 0.77 10.60
C HIS A 140 -12.86 0.78 10.30
N THR A 141 -13.23 0.44 9.06
CA THR A 141 -14.61 0.57 8.56
C THR A 141 -15.32 -0.76 8.35
N ALA A 142 -14.59 -1.88 8.48
CA ALA A 142 -15.09 -3.22 8.18
C ALA A 142 -14.66 -4.29 9.20
N GLY A 143 -14.34 -3.90 10.42
CA GLY A 143 -13.98 -4.82 11.51
C GLY A 143 -12.81 -5.73 11.13
N SER A 144 -12.98 -7.04 11.18
CA SER A 144 -11.90 -8.01 10.93
C SER A 144 -11.29 -7.94 9.52
N LEU A 145 -11.97 -7.33 8.55
CA LEU A 145 -11.44 -7.11 7.21
C LEU A 145 -10.40 -6.00 7.19
N ASP A 146 -10.37 -5.10 8.16
CA ASP A 146 -9.35 -4.05 8.29
C ASP A 146 -8.12 -4.49 9.14
N GLY A 147 -7.91 -5.78 9.33
CA GLY A 147 -6.77 -6.29 10.07
C GLY A 147 -6.94 -6.21 11.59
N SER A 148 -5.98 -5.64 12.32
CA SER A 148 -6.09 -5.37 13.76
C SER A 148 -6.53 -3.93 14.01
N GLU A 149 -7.51 -3.74 14.90
CA GLU A 149 -7.95 -2.41 15.30
C GLU A 149 -6.90 -1.74 16.20
N TYR A 150 -5.90 -1.11 15.61
CA TYR A 150 -4.95 -0.27 16.33
C TYR A 150 -5.30 1.21 16.16
N SER A 151 -5.00 2.03 17.16
CA SER A 151 -5.10 3.48 17.03
C SER A 151 -3.78 4.07 16.57
N ILE A 152 -3.82 4.87 15.50
CA ILE A 152 -2.63 5.57 14.98
C ILE A 152 -2.04 6.53 16.03
N GLU A 153 -2.84 7.02 16.99
CA GLU A 153 -2.39 7.90 18.07
C GLU A 153 -1.83 7.13 19.28
N SER A 154 -1.88 5.78 19.29
CA SER A 154 -1.33 5.02 20.42
C SER A 154 0.17 5.23 20.54
N LEU A 155 0.67 5.18 21.77
CA LEU A 155 2.08 5.43 22.06
C LEU A 155 3.03 4.52 21.28
N GLN A 156 2.63 3.26 21.06
CA GLN A 156 3.45 2.29 20.34
C GLN A 156 3.52 2.60 18.86
N ILE A 157 2.39 2.97 18.25
CA ILE A 157 2.33 3.34 16.83
C ILE A 157 3.06 4.66 16.58
N THR A 158 2.85 5.66 17.42
CA THR A 158 3.54 6.94 17.28
C THR A 158 5.06 6.80 17.46
N LYS A 159 5.53 5.97 18.39
CA LYS A 159 6.96 5.62 18.51
C LYS A 159 7.49 4.91 17.27
N LEU A 160 6.71 3.97 16.72
CA LEU A 160 7.08 3.27 15.49
C LEU A 160 7.18 4.24 14.31
N MET A 161 6.17 5.09 14.10
CA MET A 161 6.17 6.10 13.03
C MET A 161 7.38 7.04 13.15
N HIS A 162 7.66 7.53 14.35
CA HIS A 162 8.82 8.40 14.60
C HIS A 162 10.13 7.68 14.26
N ARG A 163 10.30 6.43 14.70
CA ARG A 163 11.48 5.61 14.37
C ARG A 163 11.65 5.37 12.87
N ILE A 164 10.55 5.07 12.15
CA ILE A 164 10.55 4.93 10.69
C ILE A 164 11.06 6.21 10.02
N TYR A 165 10.53 7.35 10.45
CA TYR A 165 10.91 8.65 9.92
C TYR A 165 12.36 9.03 10.23
N GLU A 166 12.83 8.83 11.48
CA GLU A 166 14.23 9.12 11.87
C GLU A 166 15.25 8.29 11.09
N ARG A 167 14.89 7.09 10.68
CA ARG A 167 15.71 6.25 9.81
C ARG A 167 15.63 6.63 8.33
N GLY A 168 14.92 7.71 7.99
CA GLY A 168 14.82 8.24 6.63
C GLY A 168 13.85 7.49 5.72
N HIS A 169 13.02 6.61 6.28
CA HIS A 169 11.91 5.94 5.59
C HIS A 169 10.66 6.83 5.57
N ARG A 170 9.63 6.43 4.85
CA ARG A 170 8.45 7.22 4.61
C ARG A 170 7.19 6.60 5.23
N ILE A 171 6.21 7.45 5.47
CA ILE A 171 4.91 7.09 6.01
C ILE A 171 3.84 7.51 5.02
N GLY A 172 2.82 6.66 4.83
CA GLY A 172 1.68 6.96 3.98
C GLY A 172 0.38 6.41 4.54
N LEU A 173 -0.70 6.64 3.79
CA LEU A 173 -2.04 6.20 4.12
C LEU A 173 -2.29 4.78 3.62
N HIS A 174 -2.76 3.89 4.49
CA HIS A 174 -3.47 2.69 4.09
C HIS A 174 -4.96 2.93 4.26
N GLY A 175 -5.66 3.20 3.16
CA GLY A 175 -7.10 3.48 3.21
C GLY A 175 -7.88 2.27 3.72
N SER A 176 -8.84 2.46 4.64
CA SER A 176 -9.64 1.38 5.20
C SER A 176 -10.49 0.65 4.16
N TYR A 177 -10.99 -0.54 4.49
CA TYR A 177 -11.69 -1.42 3.54
C TYR A 177 -12.84 -0.76 2.78
N ASN A 178 -13.65 0.07 3.43
CA ASN A 178 -14.80 0.73 2.80
C ASN A 178 -14.52 2.17 2.31
N SER A 179 -13.28 2.65 2.41
CA SER A 179 -12.96 4.03 2.03
C SER A 179 -12.81 4.24 0.52
N PHE A 180 -12.50 3.19 -0.26
CA PHE A 180 -12.17 3.27 -1.69
C PHE A 180 -13.20 4.01 -2.57
N SER A 181 -14.48 3.98 -2.20
CA SER A 181 -15.58 4.67 -2.91
C SER A 181 -16.28 5.73 -2.04
N ASN A 182 -15.66 6.14 -0.93
CA ASN A 182 -16.20 7.11 0.00
C ASN A 182 -15.25 8.30 0.18
N PRO A 183 -15.47 9.41 -0.56
CA PRO A 183 -14.60 10.59 -0.52
C PRO A 183 -14.45 11.19 0.88
N GLN A 184 -15.54 11.22 1.68
CA GLN A 184 -15.55 11.78 3.02
C GLN A 184 -14.70 10.92 3.97
N GLN A 185 -14.73 9.60 3.81
CA GLN A 185 -13.94 8.69 4.62
C GLN A 185 -12.44 8.81 4.30
N ILE A 186 -12.04 8.85 3.02
CA ILE A 186 -10.64 9.08 2.61
C ILE A 186 -10.12 10.39 3.18
N LYS A 187 -10.89 11.47 3.04
CA LYS A 187 -10.51 12.78 3.58
C LYS A 187 -10.31 12.73 5.11
N LYS A 188 -11.25 12.14 5.84
CA LYS A 188 -11.15 11.95 7.31
C LYS A 188 -9.89 11.15 7.68
N GLU A 189 -9.63 10.07 6.97
CA GLU A 189 -8.47 9.21 7.22
C GLU A 189 -7.16 9.95 6.98
N PHE A 190 -7.06 10.67 5.87
CA PHE A 190 -5.86 11.44 5.56
C PHE A 190 -5.65 12.62 6.51
N GLU A 191 -6.70 13.36 6.86
CA GLU A 191 -6.63 14.43 7.87
C GLU A 191 -6.14 13.89 9.24
N ARG A 192 -6.57 12.69 9.63
CA ARG A 192 -6.11 12.03 10.86
C ARG A 192 -4.65 11.64 10.79
N LEU A 193 -4.18 11.12 9.64
CA LEU A 193 -2.77 10.86 9.40
C LEU A 193 -1.95 12.14 9.54
N MET A 194 -2.35 13.21 8.84
CA MET A 194 -1.65 14.49 8.84
C MET A 194 -1.56 15.11 10.25
N LYS A 195 -2.66 15.08 10.99
CA LYS A 195 -2.67 15.57 12.38
C LYS A 195 -1.72 14.77 13.28
N THR A 196 -1.62 13.47 13.09
CA THR A 196 -0.73 12.61 13.88
C THR A 196 0.72 12.87 13.51
N THR A 197 1.05 12.92 12.23
CA THR A 197 2.41 13.18 11.74
C THR A 197 2.90 14.60 12.09
N GLU A 198 2.03 15.59 12.05
CA GLU A 198 2.34 16.96 12.50
C GLU A 198 2.75 17.00 13.97
N LYS A 199 2.00 16.33 14.85
CA LYS A 199 2.33 16.21 16.29
C LYS A 199 3.68 15.54 16.53
N LEU A 200 4.09 14.63 15.65
CA LEU A 200 5.37 13.94 15.71
C LEU A 200 6.51 14.69 15.03
N GLY A 201 6.24 15.85 14.42
CA GLY A 201 7.24 16.63 13.67
C GLY A 201 7.68 15.94 12.36
N ILE A 202 6.92 14.99 11.85
CA ILE A 202 7.22 14.26 10.62
C ILE A 202 6.86 15.16 9.43
N LYS A 203 7.85 15.42 8.57
CA LYS A 203 7.70 16.25 7.36
C LYS A 203 8.13 15.46 6.13
N GLN A 204 7.29 15.44 5.11
CA GLN A 204 7.55 14.77 3.84
C GLN A 204 7.12 15.68 2.68
N ASP A 205 7.83 15.58 1.55
CA ASP A 205 7.54 16.39 0.35
C ASP A 205 6.29 15.93 -0.39
N SER A 206 5.89 14.68 -0.20
CA SER A 206 4.71 14.10 -0.82
C SER A 206 4.09 13.02 0.06
N TRP A 207 2.80 12.88 -0.05
CA TRP A 207 1.99 11.94 0.71
C TRP A 207 1.17 11.07 -0.26
N GLY A 208 1.13 9.80 -0.01
CA GLY A 208 0.35 8.83 -0.79
C GLY A 208 0.13 7.56 0.00
N GLY A 209 -0.15 6.47 -0.71
CA GLY A 209 -0.38 5.18 -0.05
C GLY A 209 -1.06 4.16 -0.94
N ARG A 210 -1.93 3.36 -0.32
CA ARG A 210 -2.63 2.25 -0.97
C ARG A 210 -3.97 1.98 -0.32
N GLN A 211 -4.98 1.65 -1.11
CA GLN A 211 -6.25 1.15 -0.61
C GLN A 211 -6.14 -0.29 -0.10
N HIS A 212 -6.77 -0.55 1.02
CA HIS A 212 -6.81 -1.90 1.60
C HIS A 212 -7.47 -2.90 0.66
N TYR A 213 -6.94 -4.12 0.59
CA TYR A 213 -7.33 -5.16 -0.35
C TYR A 213 -7.18 -4.78 -1.83
N LEU A 214 -6.46 -3.70 -2.17
CA LEU A 214 -6.37 -3.15 -3.54
C LEU A 214 -7.76 -2.82 -4.12
N ARG A 215 -8.73 -2.45 -3.28
CA ARG A 215 -10.07 -2.06 -3.70
C ARG A 215 -10.01 -0.73 -4.42
N PHE A 216 -10.69 -0.66 -5.54
CA PHE A 216 -10.59 0.50 -6.43
C PHE A 216 -11.86 0.65 -7.27
N GLU A 217 -12.34 1.87 -7.43
CA GLU A 217 -13.44 2.26 -8.29
C GLU A 217 -13.05 3.46 -9.13
N ASN A 218 -12.98 3.25 -10.44
CA ASN A 218 -12.62 4.31 -11.40
C ASN A 218 -13.85 5.16 -11.77
N PRO A 219 -13.81 6.50 -11.69
CA PRO A 219 -12.68 7.35 -11.27
C PRO A 219 -12.73 7.76 -9.80
N ILE A 220 -13.72 7.27 -9.03
CA ILE A 220 -14.08 7.77 -7.70
C ILE A 220 -12.88 7.71 -6.73
N THR A 221 -12.17 6.59 -6.69
CA THR A 221 -11.04 6.41 -5.76
C THR A 221 -9.97 7.46 -6.01
N TRP A 222 -9.52 7.64 -7.24
CA TRP A 222 -8.49 8.62 -7.55
C TRP A 222 -8.92 10.06 -7.33
N GLN A 223 -10.18 10.40 -7.69
CA GLN A 223 -10.68 11.73 -7.43
C GLN A 223 -10.74 12.01 -5.93
N SER A 224 -11.14 11.02 -5.13
CA SER A 224 -11.18 11.16 -3.67
C SER A 224 -9.80 11.35 -3.05
N TRP A 225 -8.78 10.68 -3.58
CA TRP A 225 -7.38 10.85 -3.16
C TRP A 225 -6.84 12.24 -3.51
N GLU A 226 -7.08 12.70 -4.74
CA GLU A 226 -6.75 14.06 -5.17
C GLU A 226 -7.42 15.11 -4.28
N ASP A 227 -8.73 15.00 -4.08
CA ASP A 227 -9.52 15.95 -3.29
C ASP A 227 -9.13 15.95 -1.81
N ALA A 228 -8.63 14.85 -1.29
CA ALA A 228 -8.07 14.76 0.05
C ALA A 228 -6.66 15.39 0.17
N GLY A 229 -5.97 15.63 -0.96
CA GLY A 229 -4.64 16.22 -0.99
C GLY A 229 -3.48 15.22 -1.06
N LEU A 230 -3.74 13.95 -1.36
CA LEU A 230 -2.70 12.97 -1.61
C LEU A 230 -2.05 13.18 -2.98
N ASN A 231 -0.78 12.83 -3.11
CA ASN A 231 0.03 13.09 -4.30
C ASN A 231 0.22 11.87 -5.20
N TYR A 232 0.11 10.66 -4.66
CA TYR A 232 0.27 9.41 -5.41
C TYR A 232 -0.58 8.29 -4.81
N ASP A 233 -0.94 7.33 -5.68
CA ASP A 233 -1.66 6.11 -5.33
C ASP A 233 -0.95 4.87 -5.88
N SER A 234 -0.67 3.90 -5.03
CA SER A 234 -0.06 2.62 -5.39
C SER A 234 -1.04 1.45 -5.35
N THR A 235 -2.35 1.72 -5.38
CA THR A 235 -3.39 0.69 -5.28
C THR A 235 -3.45 -0.23 -6.49
N LEU A 236 -3.15 0.27 -7.71
CA LEU A 236 -3.44 -0.46 -8.93
C LEU A 236 -2.50 -1.63 -9.21
N GLY A 237 -2.84 -2.75 -8.58
CA GLY A 237 -2.37 -4.09 -8.89
C GLY A 237 -3.55 -5.04 -9.09
N PHE A 238 -3.29 -6.26 -9.51
CA PHE A 238 -4.24 -7.36 -9.40
C PHE A 238 -3.97 -8.10 -8.10
N ALA A 239 -5.04 -8.52 -7.40
CA ALA A 239 -4.91 -9.25 -6.15
C ALA A 239 -4.73 -10.76 -6.36
N ASP A 240 -5.12 -11.25 -7.51
CA ASP A 240 -5.20 -12.66 -7.89
C ASP A 240 -4.07 -13.10 -8.84
N ASN A 241 -3.39 -12.15 -9.51
CA ASN A 241 -2.34 -12.44 -10.48
C ASN A 241 -1.22 -11.40 -10.47
N ILE A 242 -0.01 -11.83 -10.77
CA ILE A 242 1.12 -10.95 -11.07
C ILE A 242 0.94 -10.38 -12.47
N GLY A 243 1.08 -9.06 -12.62
CA GLY A 243 0.97 -8.43 -13.94
C GLY A 243 0.78 -6.91 -13.89
N PHE A 244 0.85 -6.31 -15.06
CA PHE A 244 0.73 -4.86 -15.25
C PHE A 244 -0.73 -4.44 -15.46
N ARG A 245 -1.47 -4.19 -14.37
CA ARG A 245 -2.88 -3.77 -14.47
C ARG A 245 -3.05 -2.49 -15.28
N CYS A 246 -2.05 -1.59 -15.24
CA CYS A 246 -2.05 -0.34 -16.01
C CYS A 246 -1.30 -0.45 -17.34
N GLY A 247 -0.71 -1.60 -17.65
CA GLY A 247 0.08 -1.82 -18.85
C GLY A 247 1.41 -1.04 -18.88
N THR A 248 1.82 -0.43 -17.77
CA THR A 248 3.06 0.35 -17.65
C THR A 248 3.79 0.01 -16.36
N CYS A 249 5.11 0.11 -16.36
CA CYS A 249 5.97 0.04 -15.19
C CYS A 249 6.43 1.42 -14.69
N HIS A 250 5.91 2.49 -15.27
CA HIS A 250 6.24 3.86 -14.91
C HIS A 250 5.11 4.53 -14.14
N GLU A 251 5.47 5.51 -13.31
CA GLU A 251 4.51 6.46 -12.77
C GLU A 251 3.89 7.27 -13.90
N PHE A 252 2.63 7.57 -13.78
CA PHE A 252 1.91 8.36 -14.77
C PHE A 252 0.90 9.29 -14.08
N PRO A 253 0.63 10.47 -14.66
CA PRO A 253 -0.43 11.33 -14.19
C PRO A 253 -1.78 10.67 -14.42
N VAL A 254 -2.63 10.70 -13.40
CA VAL A 254 -3.98 10.12 -13.49
C VAL A 254 -4.87 11.01 -14.35
N PHE A 255 -5.67 10.38 -15.21
CA PHE A 255 -6.69 11.07 -15.99
C PHE A 255 -8.09 10.63 -15.54
N ASN A 256 -8.89 11.59 -15.09
CA ASN A 256 -10.28 11.34 -14.74
C ASN A 256 -11.15 11.36 -16.00
N LEU A 257 -11.74 10.21 -16.34
CA LEU A 257 -12.51 10.02 -17.57
C LEU A 257 -13.86 10.76 -17.58
N GLU A 258 -14.45 11.00 -16.40
CA GLU A 258 -15.74 11.70 -16.28
C GLU A 258 -15.55 13.21 -16.41
N THR A 259 -14.61 13.77 -15.67
CA THR A 259 -14.33 15.21 -15.69
C THR A 259 -13.47 15.62 -16.87
N LYS A 260 -12.85 14.66 -17.59
CA LYS A 260 -11.91 14.86 -18.70
C LYS A 260 -10.71 15.74 -18.32
N ARG A 261 -10.20 15.55 -17.08
CA ARG A 261 -9.07 16.32 -16.55
C ARG A 261 -7.94 15.40 -16.12
N VAL A 262 -6.73 15.90 -16.28
CA VAL A 262 -5.54 15.31 -15.65
C VAL A 262 -5.55 15.72 -14.17
N LEU A 263 -5.38 14.76 -13.27
CA LEU A 263 -5.22 15.00 -11.84
C LEU A 263 -3.75 15.29 -11.51
N HIS A 264 -3.48 15.94 -10.39
CA HIS A 264 -2.13 16.07 -9.84
C HIS A 264 -1.63 14.76 -9.24
N LEU A 265 -2.56 13.86 -8.91
CA LEU A 265 -2.28 12.51 -8.42
C LEU A 265 -1.49 11.70 -9.47
N ARG A 266 -0.54 10.89 -8.99
CA ARG A 266 0.29 9.99 -9.81
C ARG A 266 0.14 8.55 -9.35
#